data_8c25c526949edf81a6378229cd36a25e
#
_entry.id   8c25c526949edf81a6378229cd36a25e
#
_cell.length_a   1.000
_cell.length_b   1.000
_cell.length_c   1.000
_cell.angle_alpha   90.00
_cell.angle_beta   90.00
_cell.angle_gamma   90.00
#
_symmetry.space_group_name_H-M   'P 1'
#
loop_
_entity.id
_entity.type
_entity.pdbx_description
1 polymer ?
#
loop_
_entity_poly.entity_id
_entity_poly.type
_entity_poly.pdbx_seq_one_letter_code
_entity_poly.pdbx_strand_id
1 'polypeptide(L)'
;QRIKVGGWKEEVWYCYYSIGRAYNLLFTSDNMRNSNYIFHAVHYWMEAYNYYPDRIENLYEIVKLYREQGKYNLAYQFYLMADYQRKHHYSDDHLFHAKSIYDYKLDYELSIMAFYVDVKPTDIHKNIYRLLSNNVIDDTIFNNILSNYKFYTPRLRDLDKGEHPQNKIQDVCREFVKTNPGFSMSTPSIAMTEAGELAMNVRYVNYKINEKGEYINKDKIISRNVMYVLDQQGENLRTSFNVQHDAQYDGLYVGLEDIKLIDNDGHLTYICNRGIQPNKIQVEYGLIEASGVCSSRLLELEHQHPIEKNWVLFKNKNNSSLQFIYNWCPLQIGTFLDKSETNDTRTHNSFISEKHNTPRLFQRVRGSTNGIVVDNELWFVCHVVSYENRRQYYHIFVVLDPENEYKLKKYSQLFTFEKEHVEYTTGFVYNTNKKKFVIGYSTNDNTTNFVDISKEDVDNMFIG
;
A
#
# COMPACT_ATOMS: atom_id res chain seq x y z
N GLN A 1 28.79 33.05 -29.39
CA GLN A 1 30.23 33.25 -29.52
C GLN A 1 31.01 31.98 -29.11
N ARG A 2 30.75 31.39 -27.94
CA ARG A 2 31.51 30.23 -27.39
C ARG A 2 31.49 29.03 -28.33
N ILE A 3 30.37 28.70 -28.93
CA ILE A 3 30.20 27.60 -29.89
C ILE A 3 31.12 27.79 -31.12
N LYS A 4 31.24 29.05 -31.63
CA LYS A 4 32.09 29.36 -32.81
C LYS A 4 33.58 29.34 -32.52
N VAL A 5 33.96 29.75 -31.33
CA VAL A 5 35.36 29.84 -30.90
C VAL A 5 35.89 28.51 -30.38
N GLY A 6 34.99 27.61 -29.96
CA GLY A 6 35.34 26.37 -29.27
C GLY A 6 35.81 26.64 -27.83
N GLY A 7 36.45 25.67 -27.22
CA GLY A 7 36.97 25.76 -25.85
C GLY A 7 36.73 24.48 -25.07
N TRP A 8 36.57 24.60 -23.75
CA TRP A 8 36.35 23.45 -22.92
C TRP A 8 35.06 22.73 -23.32
N LYS A 9 35.13 21.40 -23.48
CA LYS A 9 34.06 20.56 -24.03
C LYS A 9 32.74 20.73 -23.30
N GLU A 10 32.75 20.81 -21.99
CA GLU A 10 31.54 20.92 -21.17
C GLU A 10 30.88 22.30 -21.28
N GLU A 11 31.67 23.39 -21.39
CA GLU A 11 31.09 24.73 -21.60
C GLU A 11 30.42 24.86 -22.98
N VAL A 12 31.03 24.29 -24.01
CA VAL A 12 30.44 24.30 -25.36
C VAL A 12 29.17 23.48 -25.38
N TRP A 13 29.18 22.29 -24.79
CA TRP A 13 27.99 21.47 -24.61
C TRP A 13 26.87 22.24 -23.86
N TYR A 14 27.24 22.91 -22.75
CA TYR A 14 26.29 23.68 -21.95
C TYR A 14 25.69 24.86 -22.73
N CYS A 15 26.46 25.46 -23.65
CA CYS A 15 25.89 26.48 -24.54
C CYS A 15 24.79 25.91 -25.46
N TYR A 16 25.05 24.78 -26.12
CA TYR A 16 24.01 24.11 -26.93
C TYR A 16 22.78 23.78 -26.10
N TYR A 17 22.99 23.12 -24.96
CA TYR A 17 21.91 22.77 -24.03
C TYR A 17 21.09 23.98 -23.59
N SER A 18 21.74 25.09 -23.23
CA SER A 18 21.08 26.32 -22.77
C SER A 18 20.31 27.01 -23.88
N ILE A 19 20.80 27.01 -25.13
CA ILE A 19 20.08 27.56 -26.27
C ILE A 19 18.79 26.76 -26.51
N GLY A 20 18.85 25.43 -26.46
CA GLY A 20 17.67 24.58 -26.56
C GLY A 20 16.63 24.92 -25.47
N ARG A 21 17.08 25.10 -24.22
CA ARG A 21 16.19 25.53 -23.11
C ARG A 21 15.58 26.91 -23.35
N ALA A 22 16.35 27.87 -23.88
CA ALA A 22 15.84 29.18 -24.19
C ALA A 22 14.72 29.13 -25.25
N TYR A 23 14.88 28.35 -26.32
CA TYR A 23 13.83 28.14 -27.31
C TYR A 23 12.59 27.43 -26.72
N ASN A 24 12.76 26.48 -25.84
CA ASN A 24 11.65 25.84 -25.15
C ASN A 24 10.87 26.83 -24.25
N LEU A 25 11.59 27.74 -23.56
CA LEU A 25 10.98 28.84 -22.79
C LEU A 25 10.20 29.80 -23.69
N LEU A 26 10.74 30.14 -24.85
CA LEU A 26 10.01 30.98 -25.83
C LEU A 26 8.73 30.29 -26.31
N PHE A 27 8.78 28.99 -26.58
CA PHE A 27 7.61 28.21 -26.96
C PHE A 27 6.53 28.24 -25.90
N THR A 28 6.88 27.98 -24.64
CA THR A 28 5.95 27.97 -23.49
C THR A 28 5.39 29.38 -23.24
N SER A 29 6.21 30.42 -23.38
CA SER A 29 5.79 31.85 -23.22
C SER A 29 4.84 32.31 -24.32
N ASP A 30 4.93 31.74 -25.51
CA ASP A 30 4.04 32.01 -26.65
C ASP A 30 2.76 31.14 -26.64
N ASN A 31 2.39 30.58 -25.48
CA ASN A 31 1.26 29.66 -25.34
C ASN A 31 1.29 28.49 -26.36
N MET A 32 2.49 27.99 -26.67
CA MET A 32 2.72 26.87 -27.60
C MET A 32 2.25 27.09 -29.05
N ARG A 33 2.15 28.33 -29.49
CA ARG A 33 1.63 28.67 -30.82
C ARG A 33 2.67 28.54 -31.94
N ASN A 34 3.92 28.94 -31.68
CA ASN A 34 4.97 28.92 -32.69
C ASN A 34 5.79 27.63 -32.63
N SER A 35 5.42 26.69 -33.47
CA SER A 35 6.11 25.38 -33.58
C SER A 35 7.60 25.48 -33.99
N ASN A 36 8.04 26.57 -34.59
CA ASN A 36 9.46 26.73 -34.93
C ASN A 36 10.35 26.77 -33.71
N TYR A 37 9.87 27.24 -32.57
CA TYR A 37 10.65 27.22 -31.34
C TYR A 37 10.96 25.78 -30.89
N ILE A 38 10.02 24.86 -31.06
CA ILE A 38 10.25 23.43 -30.76
C ILE A 38 11.35 22.85 -31.65
N PHE A 39 11.28 23.12 -32.96
CA PHE A 39 12.30 22.61 -33.89
C PHE A 39 13.70 23.13 -33.52
N HIS A 40 13.81 24.39 -33.15
CA HIS A 40 15.08 24.93 -32.67
C HIS A 40 15.51 24.35 -31.35
N ALA A 41 14.59 24.17 -30.38
CA ALA A 41 14.93 23.56 -29.10
C ALA A 41 15.48 22.13 -29.28
N VAL A 42 14.77 21.29 -30.02
CA VAL A 42 15.20 19.89 -30.31
C VAL A 42 16.50 19.88 -31.11
N HIS A 43 16.64 20.75 -32.13
CA HIS A 43 17.87 20.86 -32.90
C HIS A 43 19.08 21.12 -31.98
N TYR A 44 19.02 22.13 -31.12
CA TYR A 44 20.16 22.47 -30.25
C TYR A 44 20.43 21.41 -29.18
N TRP A 45 19.41 20.69 -28.68
CA TRP A 45 19.61 19.56 -27.78
C TRP A 45 20.23 18.36 -28.48
N MET A 46 19.92 18.14 -29.78
CA MET A 46 20.59 17.12 -30.58
C MET A 46 22.02 17.51 -30.93
N GLU A 47 22.30 18.78 -31.21
CA GLU A 47 23.67 19.29 -31.36
C GLU A 47 24.48 19.12 -30.06
N ALA A 48 23.85 19.34 -28.91
CA ALA A 48 24.50 19.05 -27.61
C ALA A 48 24.86 17.55 -27.50
N TYR A 49 23.93 16.65 -27.87
CA TYR A 49 24.19 15.21 -27.88
C TYR A 49 25.33 14.84 -28.83
N ASN A 50 25.28 15.33 -30.06
CA ASN A 50 26.31 15.07 -31.05
C ASN A 50 27.72 15.56 -30.59
N TYR A 51 27.75 16.68 -29.87
CA TYR A 51 28.99 17.27 -29.39
C TYR A 51 29.54 16.54 -28.16
N TYR A 52 28.68 16.13 -27.21
CA TYR A 52 29.08 15.40 -25.99
C TYR A 52 28.01 14.36 -25.59
N PRO A 53 28.10 13.14 -26.18
CA PRO A 53 27.05 12.12 -26.05
C PRO A 53 26.95 11.49 -24.64
N ASP A 54 28.00 11.63 -23.79
CA ASP A 54 28.00 11.07 -22.45
C ASP A 54 27.05 11.78 -21.49
N ARG A 55 26.52 12.94 -21.89
CA ARG A 55 25.57 13.77 -21.14
C ARG A 55 24.14 13.46 -21.56
N ILE A 56 23.22 13.37 -20.56
CA ILE A 56 21.82 13.01 -20.83
C ILE A 56 20.81 14.13 -20.59
N GLU A 57 21.23 15.27 -20.03
CA GLU A 57 20.30 16.34 -19.65
C GLU A 57 19.55 16.90 -20.88
N ASN A 58 20.23 17.03 -22.01
CA ASN A 58 19.64 17.42 -23.28
C ASN A 58 18.64 16.38 -23.81
N LEU A 59 18.94 15.08 -23.69
CA LEU A 59 18.00 14.01 -24.06
C LEU A 59 16.80 13.98 -23.12
N TYR A 60 16.99 14.21 -21.83
CA TYR A 60 15.90 14.34 -20.86
C TYR A 60 14.90 15.46 -21.24
N GLU A 61 15.41 16.62 -21.65
CA GLU A 61 14.53 17.72 -22.08
C GLU A 61 13.70 17.34 -23.33
N ILE A 62 14.27 16.56 -24.26
CA ILE A 62 13.53 16.05 -25.43
C ILE A 62 12.47 15.03 -24.99
N VAL A 63 12.80 14.10 -24.07
CA VAL A 63 11.86 13.15 -23.50
C VAL A 63 10.67 13.87 -22.89
N LYS A 64 10.95 14.83 -22.02
CA LYS A 64 9.93 15.61 -21.32
C LYS A 64 9.05 16.38 -22.32
N LEU A 65 9.65 17.09 -23.27
CA LEU A 65 8.95 17.86 -24.29
C LEU A 65 7.98 16.98 -25.11
N TYR A 66 8.45 15.85 -25.61
CA TYR A 66 7.60 14.95 -26.41
C TYR A 66 6.52 14.25 -25.57
N ARG A 67 6.82 13.89 -24.32
CA ARG A 67 5.80 13.37 -23.40
C ARG A 67 4.70 14.42 -23.14
N GLU A 68 5.06 15.69 -22.90
CA GLU A 68 4.09 16.79 -22.68
C GLU A 68 3.24 17.09 -23.93
N GLN A 69 3.75 16.78 -25.11
CA GLN A 69 3.00 16.86 -26.37
C GLN A 69 2.18 15.60 -26.71
N GLY A 70 2.15 14.58 -25.85
CA GLY A 70 1.50 13.31 -26.13
C GLY A 70 2.18 12.45 -27.21
N LYS A 71 3.42 12.79 -27.60
CA LYS A 71 4.22 12.05 -28.59
C LYS A 71 5.01 10.94 -27.90
N TYR A 72 4.30 10.02 -27.25
CA TYR A 72 4.89 9.07 -26.32
C TYR A 72 5.90 8.12 -26.97
N ASN A 73 5.67 7.66 -28.21
CA ASN A 73 6.62 6.82 -28.92
C ASN A 73 7.97 7.52 -29.16
N LEU A 74 7.96 8.79 -29.53
CA LEU A 74 9.19 9.56 -29.68
C LEU A 74 9.87 9.78 -28.32
N ALA A 75 9.10 10.17 -27.30
CA ALA A 75 9.63 10.34 -25.95
C ALA A 75 10.32 9.06 -25.46
N TYR A 76 9.73 7.91 -25.73
CA TYR A 76 10.29 6.61 -25.33
C TYR A 76 11.59 6.27 -26.07
N GLN A 77 11.71 6.57 -27.36
CA GLN A 77 12.97 6.36 -28.09
C GLN A 77 14.10 7.21 -27.52
N PHE A 78 13.84 8.49 -27.20
CA PHE A 78 14.83 9.34 -26.56
C PHE A 78 15.12 8.93 -25.11
N TYR A 79 14.12 8.38 -24.40
CA TYR A 79 14.35 7.76 -23.10
C TYR A 79 15.34 6.59 -23.19
N LEU A 80 15.16 5.68 -24.15
CA LEU A 80 16.07 4.54 -24.35
C LEU A 80 17.50 5.01 -24.63
N MET A 81 17.67 6.06 -25.46
CA MET A 81 18.99 6.67 -25.70
C MET A 81 19.59 7.24 -24.39
N ALA A 82 18.82 8.00 -23.64
CA ALA A 82 19.27 8.62 -22.39
C ALA A 82 19.61 7.55 -21.33
N ASP A 83 18.77 6.52 -21.20
CA ASP A 83 18.97 5.44 -20.23
C ASP A 83 20.22 4.60 -20.55
N TYR A 84 20.46 4.36 -21.87
CA TYR A 84 21.71 3.70 -22.31
C TYR A 84 22.94 4.52 -21.91
N GLN A 85 22.96 5.82 -22.22
CA GLN A 85 24.08 6.70 -21.89
C GLN A 85 24.28 6.79 -20.38
N ARG A 86 23.19 6.96 -19.61
CA ARG A 86 23.25 6.98 -18.15
C ARG A 86 23.91 5.73 -17.56
N LYS A 87 23.61 4.55 -18.11
CA LYS A 87 24.14 3.26 -17.61
C LYS A 87 25.60 3.01 -17.98
N HIS A 88 26.06 3.55 -19.09
CA HIS A 88 27.38 3.19 -19.64
C HIS A 88 28.41 4.31 -19.53
N HIS A 89 27.99 5.57 -19.40
CA HIS A 89 28.85 6.74 -19.48
C HIS A 89 28.65 7.73 -18.32
N TYR A 90 27.99 7.33 -17.25
CA TYR A 90 27.77 8.20 -16.10
C TYR A 90 29.08 8.60 -15.43
N SER A 91 29.21 9.91 -15.13
CA SER A 91 30.29 10.45 -14.29
C SER A 91 29.74 11.57 -13.39
N ASP A 92 30.13 11.56 -12.12
CA ASP A 92 29.85 12.64 -11.18
C ASP A 92 30.72 13.90 -11.40
N ASP A 93 31.80 13.79 -12.20
CA ASP A 93 32.80 14.86 -12.42
C ASP A 93 32.34 15.89 -13.46
N HIS A 94 31.15 15.77 -14.02
CA HIS A 94 30.65 16.72 -15.02
C HIS A 94 30.36 18.10 -14.44
N LEU A 95 30.84 19.14 -15.09
CA LEU A 95 30.47 20.52 -14.76
C LEU A 95 28.97 20.78 -15.10
N PHE A 96 28.30 21.60 -14.29
CA PHE A 96 26.87 21.91 -14.46
C PHE A 96 25.96 20.64 -14.42
N HIS A 97 26.37 19.64 -13.66
CA HIS A 97 25.67 18.37 -13.56
C HIS A 97 24.29 18.50 -12.88
N ALA A 98 23.24 18.16 -13.61
CA ALA A 98 21.87 18.14 -13.07
C ALA A 98 21.54 16.76 -12.47
N LYS A 99 22.18 16.44 -11.32
CA LYS A 99 22.13 15.12 -10.68
C LYS A 99 20.71 14.53 -10.57
N SER A 100 19.69 15.33 -10.29
CA SER A 100 18.30 14.88 -10.19
C SER A 100 17.76 14.23 -11.47
N ILE A 101 18.29 14.55 -12.65
CA ILE A 101 17.93 13.92 -13.92
C ILE A 101 18.40 12.47 -13.94
N TYR A 102 19.63 12.25 -13.48
CA TYR A 102 20.24 10.92 -13.42
C TYR A 102 19.63 10.06 -12.30
N ASP A 103 19.35 10.67 -11.15
CA ASP A 103 18.88 9.95 -9.97
C ASP A 103 17.41 9.49 -10.10
N TYR A 104 16.51 10.33 -10.69
CA TYR A 104 15.08 9.99 -10.71
C TYR A 104 14.23 10.64 -11.80
N LYS A 105 14.56 11.86 -12.31
CA LYS A 105 13.64 12.57 -13.22
C LYS A 105 13.43 11.83 -14.54
N LEU A 106 14.48 11.23 -15.09
CA LEU A 106 14.36 10.43 -16.32
C LEU A 106 13.42 9.24 -16.11
N ASP A 107 13.54 8.54 -14.98
CA ASP A 107 12.68 7.42 -14.63
C ASP A 107 11.24 7.85 -14.32
N TYR A 108 11.08 9.03 -13.77
CA TYR A 108 9.76 9.63 -13.54
C TYR A 108 9.02 9.88 -14.87
N GLU A 109 9.69 10.39 -15.91
CA GLU A 109 9.10 10.53 -17.24
C GLU A 109 8.64 9.17 -17.79
N LEU A 110 9.43 8.10 -17.61
CA LEU A 110 9.03 6.74 -17.98
C LEU A 110 7.77 6.31 -17.24
N SER A 111 7.67 6.58 -15.93
CA SER A 111 6.50 6.18 -15.12
C SER A 111 5.19 6.80 -15.60
N ILE A 112 5.25 7.93 -16.31
CA ILE A 112 4.07 8.60 -16.90
C ILE A 112 3.75 8.01 -18.28
N MET A 113 4.77 7.85 -19.14
CA MET A 113 4.54 7.50 -20.56
C MET A 113 4.43 6.00 -20.82
N ALA A 114 4.91 5.14 -19.92
CA ALA A 114 4.96 3.69 -20.11
C ALA A 114 3.57 3.06 -20.36
N PHE A 115 2.50 3.70 -19.89
CA PHE A 115 1.12 3.27 -20.17
C PHE A 115 0.75 3.37 -21.67
N TYR A 116 1.38 4.29 -22.40
CA TYR A 116 1.08 4.59 -23.80
C TYR A 116 2.05 3.94 -24.79
N VAL A 117 3.05 3.24 -24.31
CA VAL A 117 4.08 2.57 -25.11
C VAL A 117 4.30 1.14 -24.62
N ASP A 118 4.87 0.30 -25.47
CA ASP A 118 5.06 -1.13 -25.15
C ASP A 118 6.31 -1.33 -24.25
N VAL A 119 6.11 -1.14 -22.94
CA VAL A 119 7.11 -1.44 -21.91
C VAL A 119 6.72 -2.73 -21.18
N LYS A 120 7.67 -3.62 -20.97
CA LYS A 120 7.41 -4.85 -20.21
C LYS A 120 6.91 -4.51 -18.79
N PRO A 121 5.80 -5.14 -18.33
CA PRO A 121 5.24 -4.88 -17.00
C PRO A 121 6.26 -4.99 -15.86
N THR A 122 7.15 -5.99 -15.91
CA THR A 122 8.19 -6.18 -14.91
C THR A 122 9.17 -5.00 -14.83
N ASP A 123 9.49 -4.40 -15.97
CA ASP A 123 10.46 -3.28 -16.01
C ASP A 123 9.85 -2.00 -15.47
N ILE A 124 8.57 -1.75 -15.78
CA ILE A 124 7.87 -0.58 -15.22
C ILE A 124 7.63 -0.72 -13.72
N HIS A 125 7.31 -1.90 -13.22
CA HIS A 125 7.19 -2.13 -11.78
C HIS A 125 8.52 -1.86 -11.07
N LYS A 126 9.63 -2.42 -11.54
CA LYS A 126 10.97 -2.15 -10.99
C LYS A 126 11.32 -0.66 -11.00
N ASN A 127 11.02 0.04 -12.10
CA ASN A 127 11.23 1.48 -12.21
C ASN A 127 10.44 2.26 -11.14
N ILE A 128 9.14 1.98 -11.02
CA ILE A 128 8.26 2.65 -10.04
C ILE A 128 8.73 2.39 -8.60
N TYR A 129 9.13 1.16 -8.27
CA TYR A 129 9.60 0.86 -6.91
C TYR A 129 10.92 1.53 -6.58
N ARG A 130 11.85 1.60 -7.55
CA ARG A 130 13.07 2.39 -7.36
C ARG A 130 12.75 3.85 -7.05
N LEU A 131 11.78 4.43 -7.74
CA LEU A 131 11.29 5.78 -7.48
C LEU A 131 10.65 5.92 -6.10
N LEU A 132 9.68 5.07 -5.76
CA LEU A 132 8.98 5.11 -4.47
C LEU A 132 9.88 4.82 -3.26
N SER A 133 11.01 4.16 -3.47
CA SER A 133 12.02 3.90 -2.43
C SER A 133 13.08 4.99 -2.32
N ASN A 134 13.12 5.94 -3.25
CA ASN A 134 14.15 6.98 -3.30
C ASN A 134 13.83 8.14 -2.34
N ASN A 135 14.71 8.39 -1.38
CA ASN A 135 14.55 9.43 -0.37
C ASN A 135 14.74 10.87 -0.90
N VAL A 136 15.30 11.04 -2.10
CA VAL A 136 15.60 12.36 -2.69
C VAL A 136 14.39 12.94 -3.44
N ILE A 137 13.42 12.12 -3.81
CA ILE A 137 12.21 12.54 -4.53
C ILE A 137 11.33 13.41 -3.60
N ASP A 138 10.83 14.53 -4.07
CA ASP A 138 9.88 15.34 -3.32
C ASP A 138 8.49 14.66 -3.22
N ASP A 139 7.70 15.10 -2.25
CA ASP A 139 6.39 14.49 -1.98
C ASP A 139 5.39 14.69 -3.13
N THR A 140 5.52 15.75 -3.93
CA THR A 140 4.64 16.01 -5.08
C THR A 140 4.85 14.94 -6.15
N ILE A 141 6.11 14.68 -6.50
CA ILE A 141 6.47 13.62 -7.46
C ILE A 141 6.10 12.25 -6.91
N PHE A 142 6.40 11.98 -5.63
CA PHE A 142 6.03 10.73 -4.98
C PHE A 142 4.52 10.46 -5.05
N ASN A 143 3.70 11.45 -4.69
CA ASN A 143 2.25 11.32 -4.74
C ASN A 143 1.74 11.15 -6.17
N ASN A 144 2.35 11.82 -7.15
CA ASN A 144 1.98 11.67 -8.56
C ASN A 144 2.30 10.26 -9.08
N ILE A 145 3.48 9.70 -8.73
CA ILE A 145 3.85 8.33 -9.07
C ILE A 145 2.84 7.35 -8.47
N LEU A 146 2.50 7.52 -7.20
CA LEU A 146 1.55 6.66 -6.50
C LEU A 146 0.14 6.75 -7.11
N SER A 147 -0.30 7.97 -7.49
CA SER A 147 -1.57 8.18 -8.20
C SER A 147 -1.59 7.50 -9.57
N ASN A 148 -0.52 7.61 -10.34
CA ASN A 148 -0.42 7.01 -11.67
C ASN A 148 -0.28 5.47 -11.61
N TYR A 149 0.10 4.92 -10.45
CA TYR A 149 0.28 3.48 -10.30
C TYR A 149 -1.00 2.68 -10.62
N LYS A 150 -2.20 3.26 -10.45
CA LYS A 150 -3.49 2.63 -10.82
C LYS A 150 -3.55 2.10 -12.24
N PHE A 151 -2.79 2.69 -13.18
CA PHE A 151 -2.73 2.23 -14.57
C PHE A 151 -1.90 0.96 -14.77
N TYR A 152 -1.04 0.64 -13.80
CA TYR A 152 -0.13 -0.52 -13.85
C TYR A 152 -0.50 -1.61 -12.85
N THR A 153 -1.40 -1.30 -11.90
CA THR A 153 -1.73 -2.20 -10.79
C THR A 153 -2.29 -3.52 -11.28
N PRO A 154 -1.72 -4.67 -10.89
CA PRO A 154 -2.31 -5.96 -11.13
C PRO A 154 -3.57 -6.12 -10.28
N ARG A 155 -4.56 -6.84 -10.79
CA ARG A 155 -5.75 -7.24 -10.09
C ARG A 155 -5.55 -8.64 -9.51
N LEU A 156 -5.59 -8.76 -8.20
CA LEU A 156 -5.31 -10.01 -7.51
C LEU A 156 -6.34 -11.11 -7.87
N ARG A 157 -7.58 -10.71 -8.11
CA ARG A 157 -8.67 -11.60 -8.56
C ARG A 157 -8.35 -12.34 -9.87
N ASP A 158 -7.52 -11.77 -10.73
CA ASP A 158 -7.13 -12.43 -12.00
C ASP A 158 -6.20 -13.64 -11.77
N LEU A 159 -5.54 -13.72 -10.65
CA LEU A 159 -4.69 -14.85 -10.24
C LEU A 159 -5.48 -15.95 -9.52
N ASP A 160 -6.71 -15.66 -9.17
CA ASP A 160 -7.59 -16.56 -8.48
C ASP A 160 -8.12 -17.65 -9.42
N LYS A 161 -7.74 -18.90 -9.18
CA LYS A 161 -8.15 -20.05 -9.98
C LYS A 161 -9.10 -20.99 -9.22
N GLY A 162 -9.64 -20.52 -8.08
CA GLY A 162 -10.38 -21.37 -7.15
C GLY A 162 -11.89 -21.31 -7.31
N GLU A 163 -12.54 -22.45 -7.06
CA GLU A 163 -13.91 -22.47 -6.58
C GLU A 163 -13.87 -22.06 -5.11
N HIS A 164 -14.58 -20.97 -4.76
CA HIS A 164 -14.61 -20.46 -3.40
C HIS A 164 -15.73 -21.16 -2.61
N PRO A 165 -15.43 -22.12 -1.73
CA PRO A 165 -16.42 -22.64 -0.80
C PRO A 165 -17.04 -21.53 0.04
N GLN A 166 -16.30 -20.43 0.25
CA GLN A 166 -16.73 -19.22 0.95
C GLN A 166 -17.92 -18.53 0.28
N ASN A 167 -18.25 -18.82 -0.99
CA ASN A 167 -19.46 -18.31 -1.61
C ASN A 167 -20.73 -18.83 -0.93
N LYS A 168 -20.70 -20.06 -0.40
CA LYS A 168 -21.81 -20.60 0.42
C LYS A 168 -21.97 -19.80 1.71
N ILE A 169 -20.88 -19.30 2.28
CA ILE A 169 -20.87 -18.49 3.50
C ILE A 169 -21.47 -17.11 3.22
N GLN A 170 -21.26 -16.54 2.02
CA GLN A 170 -21.88 -15.27 1.66
C GLN A 170 -23.42 -15.35 1.78
N ASP A 171 -24.02 -16.47 1.43
CA ASP A 171 -25.47 -16.64 1.54
C ASP A 171 -25.93 -16.62 3.01
N VAL A 172 -25.15 -17.25 3.91
CA VAL A 172 -25.39 -17.18 5.35
C VAL A 172 -25.23 -15.75 5.88
N CYS A 173 -24.19 -15.05 5.43
CA CYS A 173 -23.96 -13.65 5.82
C CYS A 173 -25.07 -12.73 5.31
N ARG A 174 -25.63 -12.98 4.13
CA ARG A 174 -26.77 -12.23 3.57
C ARG A 174 -28.05 -12.37 4.42
N GLU A 175 -28.20 -13.44 5.18
CA GLU A 175 -29.36 -13.60 6.06
C GLU A 175 -29.41 -12.53 7.15
N PHE A 176 -28.25 -12.12 7.69
CA PHE A 176 -28.20 -10.98 8.61
C PHE A 176 -28.72 -9.68 7.96
N VAL A 177 -28.36 -9.44 6.70
CA VAL A 177 -28.81 -8.22 5.97
C VAL A 177 -30.32 -8.26 5.73
N LYS A 178 -30.89 -9.42 5.41
CA LYS A 178 -32.33 -9.58 5.23
C LYS A 178 -33.11 -9.27 6.52
N THR A 179 -32.57 -9.70 7.66
CA THR A 179 -33.22 -9.49 8.98
C THR A 179 -32.88 -8.11 9.58
N ASN A 180 -31.90 -7.40 9.07
CA ASN A 180 -31.49 -6.06 9.50
C ASN A 180 -31.45 -5.09 8.32
N PRO A 181 -32.61 -4.62 7.83
CA PRO A 181 -32.67 -3.69 6.70
C PRO A 181 -31.86 -2.42 6.97
N GLY A 182 -31.11 -1.95 5.98
CA GLY A 182 -30.24 -0.77 6.09
C GLY A 182 -28.79 -1.08 6.45
N PHE A 183 -28.45 -2.34 6.73
CA PHE A 183 -27.06 -2.77 6.86
C PHE A 183 -26.56 -3.43 5.57
N SER A 184 -25.27 -3.28 5.31
CA SER A 184 -24.54 -3.97 4.23
C SER A 184 -23.39 -4.77 4.83
N MET A 185 -23.05 -5.89 4.20
CA MET A 185 -21.83 -6.64 4.55
C MET A 185 -20.60 -5.83 4.18
N SER A 186 -19.58 -5.86 5.02
CA SER A 186 -18.29 -5.21 4.77
C SER A 186 -17.14 -6.18 5.00
N THR A 187 -15.98 -5.66 5.39
CA THR A 187 -14.71 -6.38 5.44
C THR A 187 -14.77 -7.59 6.37
N PRO A 188 -14.45 -8.80 5.86
CA PRO A 188 -14.32 -9.99 6.69
C PRO A 188 -12.91 -10.08 7.27
N SER A 189 -12.81 -10.51 8.53
CA SER A 189 -11.56 -10.96 9.14
C SER A 189 -11.61 -12.47 9.35
N ILE A 190 -10.52 -13.17 9.13
CA ILE A 190 -10.42 -14.63 9.25
C ILE A 190 -9.20 -15.04 10.06
N ALA A 191 -9.33 -16.11 10.84
CA ALA A 191 -8.26 -16.77 11.55
C ALA A 191 -8.46 -18.29 11.53
N MET A 192 -7.37 -19.05 11.43
CA MET A 192 -7.40 -20.48 11.68
C MET A 192 -7.23 -20.74 13.17
N THR A 193 -8.14 -21.52 13.76
CA THR A 193 -8.05 -21.92 15.16
C THR A 193 -7.09 -23.08 15.33
N GLU A 194 -6.61 -23.32 16.54
CA GLU A 194 -5.80 -24.52 16.85
C GLU A 194 -6.52 -25.82 16.54
N ALA A 195 -7.85 -25.85 16.65
CA ALA A 195 -8.67 -26.98 16.24
C ALA A 195 -8.73 -27.17 14.71
N GLY A 196 -8.12 -26.27 13.94
CA GLY A 196 -8.14 -26.27 12.49
C GLY A 196 -9.43 -25.71 11.89
N GLU A 197 -10.32 -25.13 12.69
CA GLU A 197 -11.53 -24.49 12.21
C GLU A 197 -11.23 -23.09 11.67
N LEU A 198 -12.03 -22.62 10.72
CA LEU A 198 -11.93 -21.25 10.20
C LEU A 198 -12.91 -20.35 10.98
N ALA A 199 -12.38 -19.49 11.84
CA ALA A 199 -13.13 -18.42 12.47
C ALA A 199 -13.17 -17.19 11.55
N MET A 200 -14.38 -16.64 11.32
CA MET A 200 -14.59 -15.49 10.47
C MET A 200 -15.45 -14.46 11.19
N ASN A 201 -15.00 -13.23 11.27
CA ASN A 201 -15.82 -12.08 11.65
C ASN A 201 -16.24 -11.33 10.38
N VAL A 202 -17.53 -11.06 10.21
CA VAL A 202 -18.03 -10.16 9.18
C VAL A 202 -18.55 -8.88 9.84
N ARG A 203 -18.05 -7.75 9.38
CA ARG A 203 -18.52 -6.42 9.76
C ARG A 203 -19.75 -6.05 8.94
N TYR A 204 -20.78 -5.54 9.57
CA TYR A 204 -21.98 -4.99 8.94
C TYR A 204 -22.09 -3.50 9.25
N VAL A 205 -22.33 -2.69 8.24
CA VAL A 205 -22.34 -1.22 8.33
C VAL A 205 -23.64 -0.65 7.79
N ASN A 206 -24.10 0.47 8.37
CA ASN A 206 -25.34 1.15 7.99
C ASN A 206 -25.14 2.33 7.04
N TYR A 207 -23.96 2.48 6.49
CA TYR A 207 -23.63 3.53 5.52
C TYR A 207 -23.26 2.95 4.15
N LYS A 208 -23.17 3.84 3.17
CA LYS A 208 -22.62 3.53 1.84
C LYS A 208 -21.61 4.60 1.44
N ILE A 209 -20.69 4.25 0.56
CA ILE A 209 -19.74 5.17 -0.06
C ILE A 209 -20.26 5.45 -1.47
N ASN A 210 -20.44 6.74 -1.82
CA ASN A 210 -20.87 7.14 -3.15
C ASN A 210 -19.70 7.15 -4.15
N GLU A 211 -19.99 7.45 -5.42
CA GLU A 211 -18.99 7.52 -6.49
C GLU A 211 -17.89 8.58 -6.22
N LYS A 212 -18.17 9.59 -5.41
CA LYS A 212 -17.21 10.61 -4.99
C LYS A 212 -16.36 10.20 -3.78
N GLY A 213 -16.64 9.02 -3.18
CA GLY A 213 -15.94 8.53 -1.99
C GLY A 213 -16.46 9.14 -0.68
N GLU A 214 -17.66 9.73 -0.68
CA GLU A 214 -18.30 10.31 0.49
C GLU A 214 -19.25 9.31 1.14
N TYR A 215 -19.35 9.36 2.47
CA TYR A 215 -20.34 8.56 3.19
C TYR A 215 -21.75 9.11 3.01
N ILE A 216 -22.67 8.24 2.61
CA ILE A 216 -24.10 8.50 2.63
C ILE A 216 -24.64 7.96 3.96
N ASN A 217 -25.54 8.72 4.65
CA ASN A 217 -26.08 8.40 5.99
C ASN A 217 -25.03 8.44 7.10
N LYS A 218 -24.21 9.50 7.13
CA LYS A 218 -23.09 9.66 8.06
C LYS A 218 -23.41 10.25 9.43
N ASP A 219 -24.68 10.49 9.76
CA ASP A 219 -25.03 11.12 11.05
C ASP A 219 -24.70 10.21 12.24
N LYS A 220 -24.79 8.90 12.04
CA LYS A 220 -24.37 7.89 13.00
C LYS A 220 -23.92 6.63 12.28
N ILE A 221 -22.62 6.38 12.27
CA ILE A 221 -22.00 5.21 11.65
C ILE A 221 -22.03 4.05 12.64
N ILE A 222 -22.75 2.99 12.32
CA ILE A 222 -22.92 1.82 13.18
C ILE A 222 -22.21 0.64 12.55
N SER A 223 -21.27 0.04 13.27
CA SER A 223 -20.66 -1.24 12.96
C SER A 223 -21.25 -2.33 13.85
N ARG A 224 -21.74 -3.40 13.25
CA ARG A 224 -22.11 -4.65 13.92
C ARG A 224 -21.21 -5.76 13.42
N ASN A 225 -20.84 -6.64 14.30
CA ASN A 225 -19.91 -7.73 13.99
C ASN A 225 -20.59 -9.07 14.30
N VAL A 226 -20.48 -10.02 13.37
CA VAL A 226 -21.01 -11.38 13.56
C VAL A 226 -19.88 -12.37 13.31
N MET A 227 -19.70 -13.26 14.27
CA MET A 227 -18.77 -14.39 14.16
C MET A 227 -19.45 -15.57 13.49
N TYR A 228 -18.71 -16.19 12.60
CA TYR A 228 -19.03 -17.45 11.93
C TYR A 228 -17.87 -18.41 12.14
N VAL A 229 -18.15 -19.58 12.68
CA VAL A 229 -17.15 -20.65 12.83
C VAL A 229 -17.47 -21.75 11.84
N LEU A 230 -16.51 -22.10 11.02
CA LEU A 230 -16.63 -23.04 9.91
C LEU A 230 -15.77 -24.27 10.17
N ASP A 231 -16.08 -25.36 9.50
CA ASP A 231 -15.23 -26.55 9.53
C ASP A 231 -13.82 -26.28 8.98
N GLN A 232 -12.95 -27.27 9.09
CA GLN A 232 -11.55 -27.21 8.63
C GLN A 232 -11.41 -26.92 7.13
N GLN A 233 -12.42 -27.29 6.35
CA GLN A 233 -12.47 -27.03 4.91
C GLN A 233 -12.95 -25.62 4.59
N GLY A 234 -13.54 -24.91 5.57
CA GLY A 234 -14.20 -23.62 5.39
C GLY A 234 -15.50 -23.70 4.60
N GLU A 235 -16.14 -24.89 4.53
CA GLU A 235 -17.29 -25.18 3.69
C GLU A 235 -18.60 -25.17 4.45
N ASN A 236 -18.60 -25.64 5.68
CA ASN A 236 -19.82 -25.82 6.46
C ASN A 236 -19.80 -24.96 7.72
N LEU A 237 -20.89 -24.21 7.91
CA LEU A 237 -21.10 -23.41 9.12
C LEU A 237 -21.36 -24.36 10.31
N ARG A 238 -20.57 -24.21 11.37
CA ARG A 238 -20.78 -24.90 12.64
C ARG A 238 -21.62 -24.08 13.61
N THR A 239 -21.27 -22.80 13.75
CA THR A 239 -22.02 -21.87 14.61
C THR A 239 -21.83 -20.43 14.15
N SER A 240 -22.78 -19.59 14.54
CA SER A 240 -22.65 -18.13 14.37
C SER A 240 -23.25 -17.41 15.57
N PHE A 241 -22.67 -16.26 15.93
CA PHE A 241 -23.13 -15.44 17.03
C PHE A 241 -22.77 -13.98 16.84
N ASN A 242 -23.56 -13.07 17.41
CA ASN A 242 -23.25 -11.64 17.41
C ASN A 242 -22.12 -11.35 18.39
N VAL A 243 -21.16 -10.52 17.96
CA VAL A 243 -20.15 -9.98 18.84
C VAL A 243 -20.79 -8.92 19.74
N GLN A 244 -20.72 -9.14 21.05
CA GLN A 244 -21.31 -8.26 22.06
C GLN A 244 -20.22 -7.38 22.66
N HIS A 245 -20.38 -6.09 22.51
CA HIS A 245 -19.52 -5.07 23.08
C HIS A 245 -20.37 -3.92 23.64
N ASP A 246 -19.77 -3.03 24.41
CA ASP A 246 -20.47 -1.83 24.84
C ASP A 246 -20.79 -0.92 23.63
N ALA A 247 -21.93 -0.25 23.66
CA ALA A 247 -22.41 0.61 22.57
C ALA A 247 -21.95 2.07 22.74
N GLN A 248 -20.67 2.29 23.13
CA GLN A 248 -20.13 3.62 23.25
C GLN A 248 -20.22 4.38 21.92
N TYR A 249 -20.70 5.61 21.98
CA TYR A 249 -20.86 6.53 20.87
C TYR A 249 -19.89 7.69 21.00
N ASP A 250 -19.03 7.91 20.03
CA ASP A 250 -18.00 8.95 20.04
C ASP A 250 -18.42 10.28 19.39
N GLY A 251 -19.70 10.39 18.98
CA GLY A 251 -20.23 11.52 18.20
C GLY A 251 -20.37 11.23 16.71
N LEU A 252 -19.81 10.13 16.20
CA LEU A 252 -19.95 9.66 14.82
C LEU A 252 -20.06 8.13 14.75
N TYR A 253 -19.18 7.39 15.41
CA TYR A 253 -19.07 5.93 15.35
C TYR A 253 -19.70 5.22 16.54
N VAL A 254 -20.29 4.07 16.27
CA VAL A 254 -20.75 3.10 17.28
C VAL A 254 -20.25 1.72 16.88
N GLY A 255 -19.65 1.01 17.82
CA GLY A 255 -19.20 -0.35 17.65
C GLY A 255 -17.72 -0.49 17.33
N LEU A 256 -17.30 -1.72 17.07
CA LEU A 256 -15.93 -2.07 16.77
C LEU A 256 -15.68 -2.01 15.26
N GLU A 257 -14.64 -1.28 14.86
CA GLU A 257 -14.27 -1.09 13.47
C GLU A 257 -13.02 -1.90 13.13
N ASP A 258 -13.03 -2.58 11.98
CA ASP A 258 -11.87 -3.30 11.42
C ASP A 258 -11.28 -4.34 12.38
N ILE A 259 -12.12 -5.21 12.94
CA ILE A 259 -11.66 -6.34 13.75
C ILE A 259 -10.68 -7.19 12.92
N LYS A 260 -9.53 -7.49 13.50
CA LYS A 260 -8.52 -8.38 12.97
C LYS A 260 -8.34 -9.54 13.94
N LEU A 261 -8.72 -10.73 13.50
CA LEU A 261 -8.70 -11.95 14.32
C LEU A 261 -7.33 -12.62 14.31
N ILE A 262 -6.98 -13.22 15.43
CA ILE A 262 -5.87 -14.17 15.58
C ILE A 262 -6.25 -15.21 16.61
N ASP A 263 -5.90 -16.46 16.37
CA ASP A 263 -5.95 -17.47 17.42
C ASP A 263 -4.72 -17.34 18.31
N ASN A 264 -4.92 -17.28 19.62
CA ASN A 264 -3.87 -17.21 20.62
C ASN A 264 -4.07 -18.31 21.66
N ASP A 265 -3.40 -19.44 21.41
CA ASP A 265 -3.43 -20.63 22.29
C ASP A 265 -4.87 -21.11 22.55
N GLY A 266 -5.64 -21.29 21.47
CA GLY A 266 -7.03 -21.71 21.48
C GLY A 266 -8.05 -20.62 21.86
N HIS A 267 -7.58 -19.39 22.09
CA HIS A 267 -8.43 -18.24 22.40
C HIS A 267 -8.52 -17.28 21.22
N LEU A 268 -9.74 -17.07 20.73
CA LEU A 268 -9.98 -16.14 19.63
C LEU A 268 -9.76 -14.70 20.11
N THR A 269 -8.65 -14.13 19.69
CA THR A 269 -8.18 -12.80 20.08
C THR A 269 -8.36 -11.82 18.93
N TYR A 270 -8.58 -10.55 19.24
CA TYR A 270 -8.73 -9.51 18.25
C TYR A 270 -8.02 -8.22 18.60
N ILE A 271 -7.74 -7.42 17.58
CA ILE A 271 -7.41 -6.01 17.66
C ILE A 271 -8.33 -5.25 16.71
N CYS A 272 -8.80 -4.08 17.10
CA CYS A 272 -9.69 -3.26 16.27
C CYS A 272 -9.51 -1.77 16.54
N ASN A 273 -10.14 -0.94 15.72
CA ASN A 273 -10.22 0.50 15.94
C ASN A 273 -11.51 0.83 16.71
N ARG A 274 -11.43 1.76 17.66
CA ARG A 274 -12.56 2.21 18.45
C ARG A 274 -12.60 3.72 18.58
N GLY A 275 -13.73 4.32 18.21
CA GLY A 275 -14.02 5.72 18.51
C GLY A 275 -14.32 5.90 19.98
N ILE A 276 -13.61 6.79 20.64
CA ILE A 276 -13.73 7.06 22.08
C ILE A 276 -14.44 8.39 22.33
N GLN A 277 -14.08 9.41 21.57
CA GLN A 277 -14.61 10.75 21.58
C GLN A 277 -14.55 11.36 20.18
N PRO A 278 -15.22 12.47 19.89
CA PRO A 278 -15.05 13.16 18.62
C PRO A 278 -13.56 13.40 18.30
N ASN A 279 -13.13 12.96 17.13
CA ASN A 279 -11.76 13.00 16.64
C ASN A 279 -10.72 12.23 17.49
N LYS A 280 -11.18 11.30 18.34
CA LYS A 280 -10.30 10.42 19.09
C LYS A 280 -10.62 8.96 18.81
N ILE A 281 -9.69 8.27 18.15
CA ILE A 281 -9.74 6.84 17.87
C ILE A 281 -8.60 6.17 18.62
N GLN A 282 -8.90 5.08 19.31
CA GLN A 282 -7.92 4.25 19.99
C GLN A 282 -8.00 2.82 19.47
N VAL A 283 -6.97 2.05 19.76
CA VAL A 283 -6.92 0.63 19.44
C VAL A 283 -7.42 -0.16 20.66
N GLU A 284 -8.39 -1.03 20.41
CA GLU A 284 -8.89 -1.99 21.40
C GLU A 284 -8.33 -3.39 21.08
N TYR A 285 -7.94 -4.08 22.15
CA TYR A 285 -7.45 -5.45 22.13
C TYR A 285 -8.29 -6.29 23.08
N GLY A 286 -8.67 -7.51 22.68
CA GLY A 286 -9.48 -8.35 23.54
C GLY A 286 -9.65 -9.79 23.02
N LEU A 287 -10.44 -10.54 23.78
CA LEU A 287 -10.85 -11.92 23.49
C LEU A 287 -12.34 -11.91 23.10
N ILE A 288 -12.70 -12.80 22.19
CA ILE A 288 -14.10 -13.08 21.86
C ILE A 288 -14.43 -14.46 22.44
N GLU A 289 -15.31 -14.50 23.44
CA GLU A 289 -15.79 -15.73 24.04
C GLU A 289 -16.80 -16.44 23.12
N ALA A 290 -17.01 -17.73 23.32
CA ALA A 290 -18.00 -18.51 22.58
C ALA A 290 -19.46 -18.00 22.77
N SER A 291 -19.71 -17.25 23.83
CA SER A 291 -20.95 -16.52 24.10
C SER A 291 -21.14 -15.29 23.21
N GLY A 292 -20.09 -14.86 22.53
CA GLY A 292 -20.02 -13.60 21.78
C GLY A 292 -19.63 -12.41 22.62
N VAL A 293 -19.46 -12.55 23.93
CA VAL A 293 -19.02 -11.47 24.81
C VAL A 293 -17.54 -11.14 24.56
N CYS A 294 -17.21 -9.86 24.49
CA CYS A 294 -15.85 -9.38 24.41
C CYS A 294 -15.30 -9.04 25.78
N SER A 295 -14.17 -9.65 26.14
CA SER A 295 -13.33 -9.22 27.25
C SER A 295 -12.17 -8.40 26.70
N SER A 296 -12.22 -7.08 26.85
CA SER A 296 -11.30 -6.19 26.12
C SER A 296 -10.75 -5.06 26.96
N ARG A 297 -9.67 -4.44 26.44
CA ARG A 297 -9.07 -3.23 26.95
C ARG A 297 -8.60 -2.31 25.83
N LEU A 298 -8.64 -1.01 26.08
CA LEU A 298 -7.99 -0.02 25.22
C LEU A 298 -6.47 -0.12 25.40
N LEU A 299 -5.74 0.01 24.30
CA LEU A 299 -4.29 0.06 24.35
C LEU A 299 -3.83 1.50 24.60
N GLU A 300 -3.00 1.67 25.62
CA GLU A 300 -2.49 2.95 26.06
C GLU A 300 -0.97 2.98 25.92
N LEU A 301 -0.47 4.06 25.31
CA LEU A 301 0.94 4.33 25.10
C LEU A 301 1.38 5.53 25.96
N GLU A 302 2.65 5.59 26.29
CA GLU A 302 3.24 6.76 26.97
C GLU A 302 3.03 8.04 26.16
N HIS A 303 3.21 7.96 24.84
CA HIS A 303 2.93 9.03 23.89
C HIS A 303 1.91 8.54 22.87
N GLN A 304 0.67 9.01 22.98
CA GLN A 304 -0.44 8.57 22.16
C GLN A 304 -0.94 9.70 21.27
N HIS A 305 -1.14 9.39 19.99
CA HIS A 305 -1.79 10.30 19.05
C HIS A 305 -3.31 10.31 19.24
N PRO A 306 -3.99 11.40 18.86
CA PRO A 306 -5.46 11.44 18.91
C PRO A 306 -6.12 10.34 18.07
N ILE A 307 -5.49 9.94 16.97
CA ILE A 307 -5.98 8.88 16.07
C ILE A 307 -4.94 7.78 16.01
N GLU A 308 -5.21 6.70 16.75
CA GLU A 308 -4.44 5.46 16.72
C GLU A 308 -5.24 4.39 16.01
N LYS A 309 -4.68 3.83 14.94
CA LYS A 309 -5.35 2.79 14.16
C LYS A 309 -4.39 1.99 13.29
N ASN A 310 -4.92 0.91 12.71
CA ASN A 310 -4.21 0.05 11.77
C ASN A 310 -3.03 -0.73 12.39
N TRP A 311 -3.03 -0.91 13.71
CA TRP A 311 -2.09 -1.83 14.33
C TRP A 311 -2.49 -3.26 13.99
N VAL A 312 -1.50 -4.14 13.89
CA VAL A 312 -1.70 -5.55 13.52
C VAL A 312 -0.92 -6.46 14.46
N LEU A 313 -1.56 -7.55 14.90
CA LEU A 313 -0.97 -8.51 15.82
C LEU A 313 -0.11 -9.53 15.09
N PHE A 314 0.82 -10.13 15.82
CA PHE A 314 1.53 -11.34 15.43
C PHE A 314 2.03 -12.09 16.67
N LYS A 315 2.26 -13.40 16.56
CA LYS A 315 2.89 -14.20 17.59
C LYS A 315 4.41 -14.08 17.51
N ASN A 316 5.05 -13.76 18.63
CA ASN A 316 6.50 -13.77 18.74
C ASN A 316 7.02 -15.19 18.60
N LYS A 317 7.99 -15.41 17.73
CA LYS A 317 8.54 -16.74 17.45
C LYS A 317 9.16 -17.41 18.67
N ASN A 318 9.81 -16.66 19.55
CA ASN A 318 10.64 -17.18 20.63
C ASN A 318 9.83 -17.62 21.85
N ASN A 319 8.73 -16.91 22.14
CA ASN A 319 7.97 -17.12 23.37
C ASN A 319 6.46 -17.22 23.16
N SER A 320 6.00 -17.25 21.89
CA SER A 320 4.59 -17.28 21.48
C SER A 320 3.73 -16.12 22.00
N SER A 321 4.31 -15.14 22.70
CA SER A 321 3.57 -13.96 23.16
C SER A 321 3.08 -13.12 22.00
N LEU A 322 1.92 -12.49 22.17
CA LEU A 322 1.42 -11.54 21.16
C LEU A 322 2.19 -10.23 21.22
N GLN A 323 2.54 -9.76 20.06
CA GLN A 323 3.10 -8.42 19.79
C GLN A 323 2.28 -7.77 18.69
N PHE A 324 2.52 -6.47 18.45
CA PHE A 324 1.87 -5.74 17.36
C PHE A 324 2.84 -4.87 16.59
N ILE A 325 2.60 -4.70 15.30
CA ILE A 325 3.28 -3.66 14.51
C ILE A 325 2.53 -2.36 14.73
N TYR A 326 3.25 -1.36 15.24
CA TYR A 326 2.75 0.00 15.48
C TYR A 326 2.94 0.88 14.25
N ASN A 327 4.14 0.88 13.69
CA ASN A 327 4.51 1.69 12.52
C ASN A 327 5.43 0.90 11.58
N TRP A 328 5.38 1.22 10.29
CA TRP A 328 6.13 0.52 9.25
C TRP A 328 7.38 1.28 8.76
N CYS A 329 7.52 2.57 9.08
CA CYS A 329 8.70 3.37 8.73
C CYS A 329 8.93 4.50 9.76
N PRO A 330 9.92 4.36 10.62
CA PRO A 330 10.73 3.16 10.87
C PRO A 330 9.84 2.01 11.36
N LEU A 331 10.30 0.77 11.22
CA LEU A 331 9.55 -0.37 11.76
C LEU A 331 9.57 -0.32 13.29
N GLN A 332 8.38 -0.23 13.88
CA GLN A 332 8.17 -0.15 15.32
C GLN A 332 7.26 -1.30 15.78
N ILE A 333 7.72 -2.03 16.77
CA ILE A 333 7.01 -3.17 17.35
C ILE A 333 6.59 -2.83 18.77
N GLY A 334 5.31 -3.09 19.06
CA GLY A 334 4.71 -2.92 20.37
C GLY A 334 4.61 -4.24 21.12
N THR A 335 4.81 -4.16 22.44
CA THR A 335 4.68 -5.26 23.38
C THR A 335 3.65 -4.91 24.43
N PHE A 336 2.81 -5.85 24.83
CA PHE A 336 1.86 -5.70 25.91
C PHE A 336 2.56 -5.76 27.26
N LEU A 337 2.17 -4.87 28.17
CA LEU A 337 2.66 -4.83 29.55
C LEU A 337 1.61 -5.45 30.47
N ASP A 338 2.04 -6.38 31.30
CA ASP A 338 1.18 -6.97 32.32
C ASP A 338 1.25 -6.13 33.59
N LYS A 339 0.13 -5.49 33.96
CA LYS A 339 0.03 -4.64 35.17
C LYS A 339 0.17 -5.47 36.47
N SER A 340 0.02 -6.78 36.40
CA SER A 340 0.09 -7.66 37.57
C SER A 340 1.52 -7.97 38.03
N GLU A 341 2.51 -7.81 37.16
CA GLU A 341 3.90 -8.17 37.45
C GLU A 341 4.78 -6.98 37.85
N THR A 342 4.27 -5.77 37.79
CA THR A 342 5.03 -4.56 38.11
C THR A 342 4.32 -3.77 39.21
N ASN A 343 5.02 -3.46 40.33
CA ASN A 343 4.64 -2.42 41.30
C ASN A 343 4.68 -1.01 40.67
N ASP A 344 4.45 -0.93 39.36
CA ASP A 344 4.63 0.29 38.58
C ASP A 344 3.31 1.05 38.44
N THR A 345 3.35 2.31 38.85
CA THR A 345 2.23 3.27 38.75
C THR A 345 1.97 3.76 37.32
N ARG A 346 2.58 3.15 36.30
CA ARG A 346 2.40 3.56 34.91
C ARG A 346 0.94 3.46 34.49
N THR A 347 0.48 4.47 33.80
CA THR A 347 -0.88 4.55 33.27
C THR A 347 -1.03 3.76 31.97
N HIS A 348 0.08 3.52 31.23
CA HIS A 348 0.08 2.84 29.95
C HIS A 348 0.27 1.32 30.09
N ASN A 349 -0.37 0.58 29.18
CA ASN A 349 -0.36 -0.89 29.14
C ASN A 349 0.37 -1.48 27.92
N SER A 350 1.09 -0.65 27.18
CA SER A 350 1.84 -1.07 26.00
C SER A 350 3.12 -0.25 25.85
N PHE A 351 4.16 -0.90 25.32
CA PHE A 351 5.47 -0.31 25.08
C PHE A 351 5.87 -0.49 23.61
N ILE A 352 6.47 0.53 22.99
CA ILE A 352 6.93 0.50 21.60
C ILE A 352 8.46 0.52 21.55
N SER A 353 9.02 -0.34 20.73
CA SER A 353 10.45 -0.34 20.38
C SER A 353 10.65 -0.15 18.89
N GLU A 354 11.55 0.77 18.52
CA GLU A 354 12.00 0.90 17.14
C GLU A 354 12.96 -0.26 16.80
N LYS A 355 12.80 -0.84 15.63
CA LYS A 355 13.60 -1.97 15.17
C LYS A 355 14.51 -1.61 14.01
N HIS A 356 13.95 -1.27 12.86
CA HIS A 356 14.72 -1.08 11.63
C HIS A 356 14.15 0.05 10.77
N ASN A 357 15.05 0.69 10.02
CA ASN A 357 14.63 1.56 8.92
C ASN A 357 14.10 0.71 7.76
N THR A 358 13.07 1.21 7.11
CA THR A 358 12.43 0.60 5.94
C THR A 358 12.48 1.57 4.75
N PRO A 359 12.28 1.10 3.51
CA PRO A 359 12.23 1.97 2.34
C PRO A 359 11.16 3.07 2.48
N ARG A 360 11.35 4.20 1.81
CA ARG A 360 10.45 5.35 1.87
C ARG A 360 8.98 5.02 1.59
N LEU A 361 8.70 4.10 0.67
CA LEU A 361 7.33 3.62 0.42
C LEU A 361 6.60 3.24 1.70
N PHE A 362 7.32 2.68 2.68
CA PHE A 362 6.74 2.23 3.95
C PHE A 362 6.24 3.37 4.84
N GLN A 363 6.56 4.63 4.57
CA GLN A 363 5.91 5.78 5.20
C GLN A 363 4.41 5.85 4.88
N ARG A 364 4.00 5.25 3.76
CA ARG A 364 2.60 5.17 3.32
C ARG A 364 1.93 3.84 3.62
N VAL A 365 2.69 2.83 4.03
CA VAL A 365 2.17 1.51 4.41
C VAL A 365 1.45 1.59 5.75
N ARG A 366 0.30 0.94 5.84
CA ARG A 366 -0.50 0.76 7.05
C ARG A 366 -0.91 -0.69 7.18
N GLY A 367 -0.95 -1.21 8.40
CA GLY A 367 -1.36 -2.58 8.66
C GLY A 367 -2.84 -2.83 8.32
N SER A 368 -3.10 -3.96 7.68
CA SER A 368 -4.46 -4.41 7.36
C SER A 368 -4.80 -5.73 8.03
N THR A 369 -3.95 -6.75 7.88
CA THR A 369 -4.17 -8.08 8.46
C THR A 369 -3.21 -8.33 9.60
N ASN A 370 -3.59 -9.21 10.51
CA ASN A 370 -2.66 -9.78 11.46
C ASN A 370 -1.60 -10.63 10.73
N GLY A 371 -0.44 -10.77 11.36
CA GLY A 371 0.67 -11.55 10.83
C GLY A 371 0.43 -13.03 10.94
N ILE A 372 0.80 -13.80 9.91
CA ILE A 372 0.80 -15.24 9.88
C ILE A 372 2.20 -15.78 9.60
N VAL A 373 2.53 -16.92 10.17
CA VAL A 373 3.82 -17.56 9.92
C VAL A 373 3.68 -18.58 8.78
N VAL A 374 4.47 -18.39 7.73
CA VAL A 374 4.55 -19.30 6.58
C VAL A 374 6.02 -19.56 6.27
N ASP A 375 6.44 -20.81 6.23
CA ASP A 375 7.84 -21.22 5.95
C ASP A 375 8.87 -20.48 6.84
N ASN A 376 8.59 -20.34 8.14
CA ASN A 376 9.39 -19.57 9.11
C ASN A 376 9.54 -18.07 8.83
N GLU A 377 8.76 -17.51 7.94
CA GLU A 377 8.67 -16.09 7.66
C GLU A 377 7.37 -15.50 8.22
N LEU A 378 7.39 -14.24 8.64
CA LEU A 378 6.21 -13.55 9.15
C LEU A 378 5.60 -12.68 8.04
N TRP A 379 4.39 -13.03 7.62
CA TRP A 379 3.69 -12.46 6.47
C TRP A 379 2.52 -11.59 6.87
N PHE A 380 2.36 -10.46 6.17
CA PHE A 380 1.24 -9.53 6.32
C PHE A 380 0.69 -9.11 4.96
N VAL A 381 -0.59 -8.78 4.92
CA VAL A 381 -1.14 -7.90 3.89
C VAL A 381 -1.31 -6.51 4.52
N CYS A 382 -0.75 -5.51 3.88
CA CYS A 382 -0.85 -4.11 4.29
C CYS A 382 -1.55 -3.30 3.21
N HIS A 383 -1.93 -2.06 3.50
CA HIS A 383 -2.48 -1.15 2.50
C HIS A 383 -1.67 0.14 2.37
N VAL A 384 -1.80 0.74 1.20
CA VAL A 384 -1.23 2.05 0.85
C VAL A 384 -2.33 2.89 0.24
N VAL A 385 -2.50 4.12 0.71
CA VAL A 385 -3.53 5.02 0.19
C VAL A 385 -2.90 6.13 -0.63
N SER A 386 -3.34 6.26 -1.88
CA SER A 386 -3.11 7.44 -2.70
C SER A 386 -4.24 8.44 -2.44
N TYR A 387 -3.86 9.64 -1.99
CA TYR A 387 -4.81 10.72 -1.69
C TYR A 387 -5.01 11.58 -2.93
N GLU A 388 -6.08 11.28 -3.64
CA GLU A 388 -6.56 12.02 -4.81
C GLU A 388 -7.94 12.63 -4.49
N ASN A 389 -8.64 13.19 -5.50
CA ASN A 389 -10.04 13.62 -5.36
C ASN A 389 -10.92 12.51 -4.80
N ARG A 390 -10.67 11.27 -5.23
CA ARG A 390 -11.18 10.04 -4.63
C ARG A 390 -9.99 9.20 -4.19
N ARG A 391 -9.96 8.75 -2.93
CA ARG A 391 -8.89 7.90 -2.40
C ARG A 391 -8.79 6.62 -3.21
N GLN A 392 -7.56 6.23 -3.57
CA GLN A 392 -7.26 4.95 -4.18
C GLN A 392 -6.51 4.08 -3.18
N TYR A 393 -7.05 2.90 -2.90
CA TYR A 393 -6.40 1.92 -2.03
C TYR A 393 -5.61 0.92 -2.86
N TYR A 394 -4.38 0.68 -2.44
CA TYR A 394 -3.54 -0.41 -2.91
C TYR A 394 -3.21 -1.33 -1.75
N HIS A 395 -2.84 -2.56 -2.06
CA HIS A 395 -2.39 -3.54 -1.09
C HIS A 395 -0.97 -4.00 -1.43
N ILE A 396 -0.28 -4.53 -0.42
CA ILE A 396 1.10 -5.00 -0.53
C ILE A 396 1.30 -6.17 0.42
N PHE A 397 1.92 -7.25 -0.04
CA PHE A 397 2.43 -8.28 0.84
C PHE A 397 3.74 -7.80 1.44
N VAL A 398 3.88 -7.94 2.75
CA VAL A 398 5.09 -7.58 3.49
C VAL A 398 5.54 -8.79 4.28
N VAL A 399 6.81 -9.14 4.16
CA VAL A 399 7.41 -10.29 4.83
C VAL A 399 8.56 -9.82 5.71
N LEU A 400 8.49 -10.16 6.99
CA LEU A 400 9.52 -9.89 7.97
C LEU A 400 10.27 -11.18 8.32
N ASP A 401 11.53 -11.04 8.72
CA ASP A 401 12.38 -12.13 9.15
C ASP A 401 12.40 -12.28 10.69
N PRO A 402 11.69 -13.27 11.26
CA PRO A 402 11.66 -13.46 12.71
C PRO A 402 13.00 -13.82 13.31
N GLU A 403 13.92 -14.41 12.53
CA GLU A 403 15.27 -14.77 12.98
C GLU A 403 16.21 -13.59 13.07
N ASN A 404 15.88 -12.50 12.37
CA ASN A 404 16.68 -11.29 12.31
C ASN A 404 15.90 -10.10 12.85
N GLU A 405 15.43 -10.19 14.09
CA GLU A 405 14.69 -9.15 14.82
C GLU A 405 13.53 -8.51 14.01
N TYR A 406 12.84 -9.32 13.21
CA TYR A 406 11.74 -8.88 12.34
C TYR A 406 12.15 -7.88 11.25
N LYS A 407 13.41 -7.91 10.80
CA LYS A 407 13.85 -7.08 9.68
C LYS A 407 12.98 -7.34 8.44
N LEU A 408 12.71 -6.28 7.68
CA LEU A 408 12.03 -6.38 6.39
C LEU A 408 12.85 -7.30 5.46
N LYS A 409 12.25 -8.42 5.06
CA LYS A 409 12.89 -9.42 4.20
C LYS A 409 12.58 -9.19 2.74
N LYS A 410 11.30 -9.05 2.41
CA LYS A 410 10.81 -8.81 1.05
C LYS A 410 9.42 -8.16 1.08
N TYR A 411 9.04 -7.52 -0.01
CA TYR A 411 7.69 -6.97 -0.22
C TYR A 411 7.30 -7.08 -1.68
N SER A 412 6.00 -7.20 -1.93
CA SER A 412 5.47 -7.36 -3.27
C SER A 412 5.29 -6.02 -3.99
N GLN A 413 5.01 -6.10 -5.28
CA GLN A 413 4.38 -4.99 -5.99
C GLN A 413 3.02 -4.66 -5.37
N LEU A 414 2.59 -3.39 -5.47
CA LEU A 414 1.26 -2.98 -5.06
C LEU A 414 0.21 -3.63 -5.98
N PHE A 415 -0.89 -4.05 -5.39
CA PHE A 415 -2.00 -4.67 -6.11
C PHE A 415 -3.35 -4.13 -5.61
N THR A 416 -4.39 -4.40 -6.36
CA THR A 416 -5.79 -4.22 -5.98
C THR A 416 -6.50 -5.57 -6.04
N PHE A 417 -7.63 -5.72 -5.36
CA PHE A 417 -8.44 -6.93 -5.49
C PHE A 417 -9.28 -6.92 -6.78
N GLU A 418 -10.04 -5.85 -7.01
CA GLU A 418 -11.01 -5.71 -8.12
C GLU A 418 -10.77 -4.46 -9.00
N LYS A 419 -9.76 -3.64 -8.70
CA LYS A 419 -9.53 -2.28 -9.25
C LYS A 419 -10.59 -1.26 -8.84
N GLU A 420 -11.26 -1.50 -7.70
CA GLU A 420 -12.13 -0.51 -7.09
C GLU A 420 -11.33 0.55 -6.33
N HIS A 421 -11.92 1.74 -6.15
CA HIS A 421 -11.23 2.82 -5.45
C HIS A 421 -11.02 2.54 -3.96
N VAL A 422 -12.04 1.99 -3.31
CA VAL A 422 -11.99 1.63 -1.90
C VAL A 422 -12.07 0.12 -1.77
N GLU A 423 -10.95 -0.48 -1.46
CA GLU A 423 -10.82 -1.90 -1.15
C GLU A 423 -10.11 -2.05 0.18
N TYR A 424 -10.58 -2.96 1.01
CA TYR A 424 -9.97 -3.17 2.31
C TYR A 424 -9.98 -4.64 2.72
N THR A 425 -8.97 -5.06 3.45
CA THR A 425 -8.83 -6.42 3.96
C THR A 425 -8.41 -6.42 5.42
N THR A 426 -8.96 -7.34 6.20
CA THR A 426 -8.55 -7.65 7.57
C THR A 426 -8.37 -9.15 7.80
N GLY A 427 -8.66 -9.95 6.77
CA GLY A 427 -8.62 -11.41 6.81
C GLY A 427 -7.51 -12.00 5.95
N PHE A 428 -6.60 -12.78 6.56
CA PHE A 428 -5.47 -13.40 5.87
C PHE A 428 -5.06 -14.69 6.58
N VAL A 429 -5.17 -15.82 5.89
CA VAL A 429 -4.73 -17.13 6.41
C VAL A 429 -4.02 -17.93 5.33
N TYR A 430 -3.20 -18.89 5.73
CA TYR A 430 -2.52 -19.80 4.83
C TYR A 430 -3.02 -21.24 5.03
N ASN A 431 -3.53 -21.83 3.97
CA ASN A 431 -3.90 -23.24 3.93
C ASN A 431 -2.67 -24.06 3.51
N THR A 432 -2.06 -24.74 4.48
CA THR A 432 -0.84 -25.53 4.28
C THR A 432 -1.08 -26.72 3.34
N ASN A 433 -2.25 -27.35 3.42
CA ASN A 433 -2.58 -28.52 2.58
C ASN A 433 -2.71 -28.14 1.11
N LYS A 434 -3.33 -26.99 0.83
CA LYS A 434 -3.54 -26.47 -0.55
C LYS A 434 -2.39 -25.58 -1.01
N LYS A 435 -1.46 -25.19 -0.16
CA LYS A 435 -0.41 -24.19 -0.39
C LYS A 435 -0.95 -22.87 -0.96
N LYS A 436 -2.06 -22.40 -0.39
CA LYS A 436 -2.77 -21.21 -0.84
C LYS A 436 -3.00 -20.24 0.30
N PHE A 437 -2.93 -18.97 -0.01
CA PHE A 437 -3.45 -17.91 0.84
C PHE A 437 -4.94 -17.72 0.58
N VAL A 438 -5.70 -17.56 1.66
CA VAL A 438 -7.09 -17.10 1.62
C VAL A 438 -7.12 -15.69 2.18
N ILE A 439 -7.64 -14.75 1.40
CA ILE A 439 -7.71 -13.35 1.77
C ILE A 439 -9.17 -12.89 1.70
N GLY A 440 -9.69 -12.40 2.84
CA GLY A 440 -11.01 -11.81 2.90
C GLY A 440 -10.93 -10.29 2.70
N TYR A 441 -11.73 -9.74 1.80
CA TYR A 441 -11.72 -8.30 1.49
C TYR A 441 -13.11 -7.75 1.21
N SER A 442 -13.22 -6.43 1.23
CA SER A 442 -14.42 -5.70 0.81
C SER A 442 -14.12 -4.68 -0.26
N THR A 443 -15.14 -4.33 -1.04
CA THR A 443 -15.12 -3.19 -1.95
C THR A 443 -16.18 -2.19 -1.50
N ASN A 444 -15.81 -0.90 -1.47
CA ASN A 444 -16.65 0.23 -1.09
C ASN A 444 -17.40 0.03 0.25
N ASP A 445 -16.81 -0.71 1.20
CA ASP A 445 -17.39 -1.11 2.48
C ASP A 445 -18.79 -1.75 2.36
N ASN A 446 -19.08 -2.40 1.24
CA ASN A 446 -20.42 -2.88 0.90
C ASN A 446 -20.43 -4.34 0.42
N THR A 447 -19.31 -5.04 0.44
CA THR A 447 -19.20 -6.44 0.02
C THR A 447 -18.36 -7.24 1.00
N THR A 448 -18.58 -8.54 1.03
CA THR A 448 -17.70 -9.51 1.69
C THR A 448 -17.24 -10.49 0.62
N ASN A 449 -15.98 -10.44 0.26
CA ASN A 449 -15.40 -11.26 -0.80
C ASN A 449 -14.17 -12.02 -0.29
N PHE A 450 -13.81 -13.07 -1.03
CA PHE A 450 -12.62 -13.87 -0.78
C PHE A 450 -11.86 -14.11 -2.07
N VAL A 451 -10.56 -14.31 -1.94
CA VAL A 451 -9.66 -14.71 -3.01
C VAL A 451 -8.69 -15.76 -2.49
N ASP A 452 -8.52 -16.84 -3.26
CA ASP A 452 -7.61 -17.94 -2.98
C ASP A 452 -6.45 -17.91 -3.97
N ILE A 453 -5.24 -17.64 -3.49
CA ILE A 453 -4.06 -17.46 -4.32
C ILE A 453 -2.97 -18.44 -3.92
N SER A 454 -2.33 -19.06 -4.90
CA SER A 454 -1.19 -19.93 -4.64
C SER A 454 -0.02 -19.12 -4.06
N LYS A 455 0.75 -19.77 -3.18
CA LYS A 455 1.97 -19.13 -2.65
C LYS A 455 2.95 -18.80 -3.80
N GLU A 456 3.02 -19.65 -4.82
CA GLU A 456 3.86 -19.43 -6.00
C GLU A 456 3.47 -18.14 -6.76
N ASP A 457 2.17 -17.89 -6.99
CA ASP A 457 1.71 -16.66 -7.64
C ASP A 457 2.06 -15.44 -6.80
N VAL A 458 1.94 -15.51 -5.46
CA VAL A 458 2.34 -14.43 -4.57
C VAL A 458 3.86 -14.24 -4.57
N ASP A 459 4.64 -15.33 -4.56
CA ASP A 459 6.11 -15.26 -4.62
C ASP A 459 6.59 -14.57 -5.91
N ASN A 460 5.89 -14.75 -7.03
CA ASN A 460 6.18 -14.06 -8.29
C ASN A 460 5.85 -12.55 -8.27
N MET A 461 5.12 -12.06 -7.27
CA MET A 461 4.83 -10.63 -7.10
C MET A 461 5.92 -9.87 -6.34
N PHE A 462 6.87 -10.54 -5.69
CA PHE A 462 7.93 -9.86 -4.94
C PHE A 462 8.93 -9.17 -5.86
N ILE A 463 9.42 -8.00 -5.44
CA ILE A 463 10.26 -7.12 -6.27
C ILE A 463 11.66 -6.97 -5.68
N GLY A 464 11.85 -7.21 -4.42
CA GLY A 464 13.13 -7.04 -3.77
C GLY A 464 13.43 -8.09 -2.74
#